data_817544e885f7ce9b81170b7a001807d4
#
_entry.id   817544e885f7ce9b81170b7a001807d4
#
_cell.length_a   1.000
_cell.length_b   1.000
_cell.length_c   1.000
_cell.angle_alpha   90.00
_cell.angle_beta   90.00
_cell.angle_gamma   90.00
#
_symmetry.space_group_name_H-M   'P 1'
#
loop_
_entity.id
_entity.type
_entity.pdbx_description
1 polymer ?
#
loop_
_entity_poly.entity_id
_entity_poly.type
_entity_poly.pdbx_seq_one_letter_code
_entity_poly.pdbx_strand_id
1 'polypeptide(L)' 'MTLIEMIERQSARLTQAGVSFGHGTSNAFDEAAWLVLWKLGLPLDDLDSVAERELSIAQAGAIHALVGERIATRKPAAY' A
#
# COMPACT_ATOMS: atom_id res chain seq x y z
N MET A 1 10.78 6.65 8.04
CA MET A 1 10.07 5.38 7.75
C MET A 1 10.45 4.91 6.36
N THR A 2 10.88 3.67 6.24
CA THR A 2 11.20 3.11 4.93
C THR A 2 9.95 2.67 4.19
N LEU A 3 10.10 2.48 2.88
CA LEU A 3 9.00 2.03 2.03
C LEU A 3 8.45 0.68 2.51
N ILE A 4 9.31 -0.27 2.85
CA ILE A 4 8.86 -1.59 3.32
C ILE A 4 8.11 -1.49 4.66
N GLU A 5 8.58 -0.63 5.56
CA GLU A 5 7.88 -0.39 6.83
C GLU A 5 6.47 0.17 6.58
N MET A 6 6.35 1.07 5.61
CA MET A 6 5.04 1.64 5.25
C MET A 6 4.11 0.57 4.70
N ILE A 7 4.63 -0.31 3.84
CA ILE A 7 3.84 -1.42 3.31
C ILE A 7 3.34 -2.33 4.43
N GLU A 8 4.21 -2.68 5.36
CA GLU A 8 3.83 -3.53 6.50
C GLU A 8 2.76 -2.89 7.35
N ARG A 9 2.89 -1.59 7.62
CA ARG A 9 1.91 -0.85 8.41
C ARG A 9 0.55 -0.80 7.72
N GLN A 10 0.53 -0.51 6.42
CA GLN A 10 -0.72 -0.44 5.68
C GLN A 10 -1.35 -1.82 5.48
N SER A 11 -0.52 -2.86 5.35
CA SER A 11 -0.99 -4.23 5.32
C SER A 11 -1.80 -4.58 6.58
N ALA A 12 -1.27 -4.19 7.74
CA ALA A 12 -1.96 -4.42 9.02
C ALA A 12 -3.30 -3.67 9.07
N ARG A 13 -3.34 -2.43 8.57
CA ARG A 13 -4.59 -1.65 8.51
C ARG A 13 -5.63 -2.34 7.65
N LEU A 14 -5.24 -2.81 6.47
CA LEU A 14 -6.16 -3.50 5.56
C LEU A 14 -6.70 -4.78 6.18
N THR A 15 -5.84 -5.55 6.84
CA THR A 15 -6.25 -6.77 7.53
C THR A 15 -7.25 -6.47 8.65
N GLN A 16 -6.96 -5.46 9.46
CA GLN A 16 -7.82 -5.08 10.58
C GLN A 16 -9.18 -4.56 10.11
N ALA A 17 -9.20 -3.89 8.95
CA ALA A 17 -10.43 -3.37 8.40
C ALA A 17 -11.30 -4.45 7.74
N GLY A 18 -10.75 -5.63 7.50
CA GLY A 18 -11.49 -6.74 6.91
C GLY A 18 -11.91 -6.50 5.48
N VAL A 19 -11.10 -5.73 4.71
CA VAL A 19 -11.44 -5.44 3.31
C VAL A 19 -11.22 -6.66 2.43
N SER A 20 -12.01 -6.75 1.35
CA SER A 20 -11.83 -7.78 0.33
C SER A 20 -10.75 -7.36 -0.63
N PHE A 21 -9.99 -8.34 -1.13
CA PHE A 21 -8.91 -8.07 -2.07
C PHE A 21 -9.39 -8.28 -3.50
N GLY A 22 -8.95 -7.41 -4.41
CA GLY A 22 -9.35 -7.44 -5.79
C GLY A 22 -8.46 -8.35 -6.63
N HIS A 23 -8.69 -8.29 -7.93
CA HIS A 23 -7.86 -9.01 -8.90
C HIS A 23 -6.44 -8.48 -8.88
N GLY A 24 -5.47 -9.38 -8.95
CA GLY A 24 -4.07 -9.02 -8.95
C GLY A 24 -3.45 -8.95 -7.56
N THR A 25 -4.28 -9.01 -6.50
CA THR A 25 -3.77 -9.05 -5.13
C THR A 25 -4.46 -10.19 -4.39
N SER A 26 -3.68 -11.00 -3.68
CA SER A 26 -4.20 -12.17 -2.98
C SER A 26 -4.19 -12.02 -1.47
N ASN A 27 -3.56 -10.97 -0.95
CA ASN A 27 -3.48 -10.76 0.49
C ASN A 27 -3.22 -9.28 0.78
N ALA A 28 -3.27 -8.93 2.08
CA ALA A 28 -3.13 -7.54 2.50
C ALA A 28 -1.76 -6.96 2.15
N PHE A 29 -0.70 -7.76 2.25
CA PHE A 29 0.64 -7.29 1.94
C PHE A 29 0.77 -6.92 0.46
N ASP A 30 0.28 -7.77 -0.43
CA ASP A 30 0.35 -7.51 -1.87
C ASP A 30 -0.44 -6.26 -2.24
N GLU A 31 -1.62 -6.08 -1.67
CA GLU A 31 -2.41 -4.89 -1.94
C GLU A 31 -1.75 -3.63 -1.40
N ALA A 32 -1.20 -3.70 -0.19
CA ALA A 32 -0.49 -2.55 0.39
C ALA A 32 0.72 -2.19 -0.46
N ALA A 33 1.49 -3.18 -0.91
CA ALA A 33 2.63 -2.95 -1.78
C ALA A 33 2.21 -2.29 -3.08
N TRP A 34 1.14 -2.78 -3.69
CA TRP A 34 0.62 -2.21 -4.93
C TRP A 34 0.24 -0.73 -4.75
N LEU A 35 -0.49 -0.43 -3.68
CA LEU A 35 -0.93 0.94 -3.41
C LEU A 35 0.25 1.88 -3.17
N VAL A 36 1.23 1.44 -2.38
CA VAL A 36 2.40 2.25 -2.05
C VAL A 36 3.22 2.54 -3.31
N LEU A 37 3.53 1.51 -4.08
CA LEU A 37 4.33 1.67 -5.29
C LEU A 37 3.61 2.50 -6.33
N TRP A 38 2.32 2.27 -6.50
CA TRP A 38 1.50 3.04 -7.44
C TRP A 38 1.48 4.52 -7.07
N LYS A 39 1.26 4.82 -5.80
CA LYS A 39 1.18 6.21 -5.32
C LYS A 39 2.49 6.96 -5.52
N LEU A 40 3.60 6.26 -5.37
CA LEU A 40 4.93 6.86 -5.51
C LEU A 40 5.43 6.86 -6.96
N GLY A 41 4.68 6.26 -7.88
CA GLY A 41 5.08 6.17 -9.28
C GLY A 41 6.24 5.22 -9.52
N LEU A 42 6.40 4.20 -8.68
CA LEU A 42 7.48 3.23 -8.79
C LEU A 42 7.00 1.96 -9.51
N PRO A 43 7.93 1.21 -10.13
CA PRO A 43 7.57 -0.06 -10.76
C PRO A 43 6.93 -1.03 -9.77
N LEU A 44 5.82 -1.65 -10.15
CA LEU A 44 5.07 -2.53 -9.25
C LEU A 44 5.76 -3.86 -9.00
N ASP A 45 6.71 -4.24 -9.84
CA ASP A 45 7.42 -5.50 -9.74
C ASP A 45 8.86 -5.34 -9.25
N ASP A 46 9.22 -4.17 -8.74
CA ASP A 46 10.60 -3.85 -8.35
C ASP A 46 10.69 -3.46 -6.87
N LEU A 47 9.94 -4.13 -6.04
CA LEU A 47 9.89 -3.83 -4.61
C LEU A 47 11.27 -3.96 -3.94
N ASP A 48 12.02 -4.99 -4.29
CA ASP A 48 13.32 -5.26 -3.66
C ASP A 48 14.30 -4.09 -3.82
N SER A 49 14.26 -3.42 -4.96
CA SER A 49 15.15 -2.30 -5.24
C SER A 49 14.82 -1.06 -4.42
N VAL A 50 13.57 -0.90 -4.00
CA VAL A 50 13.10 0.33 -3.35
C VAL A 50 12.65 0.11 -1.90
N ALA A 51 12.71 -1.12 -1.39
CA ALA A 51 12.20 -1.48 -0.07
C ALA A 51 12.83 -0.63 1.05
N GLU A 52 14.09 -0.33 0.95
CA GLU A 52 14.83 0.44 1.96
C GLU A 52 14.75 1.95 1.73
N ARG A 53 14.02 2.39 0.72
CA ARG A 53 13.91 3.80 0.41
C ARG A 53 13.20 4.55 1.53
N GLU A 54 13.79 5.67 1.96
CA GLU A 54 13.21 6.49 3.00
C GLU A 54 12.08 7.34 2.43
N LEU A 55 10.95 7.37 3.12
CA LEU A 55 9.79 8.16 2.70
C LEU A 55 9.77 9.48 3.47
N SER A 56 9.38 10.54 2.78
CA SER A 56 9.14 11.83 3.43
C SER A 56 7.82 11.78 4.22
N ILE A 57 7.63 12.75 5.11
CA ILE A 57 6.38 12.88 5.86
C ILE A 57 5.21 13.06 4.90
N ALA A 58 5.41 13.85 3.85
CA ALA A 58 4.37 14.10 2.85
C ALA A 58 4.01 12.82 2.10
N GLN A 59 5.00 12.02 1.72
CA GLN A 59 4.75 10.75 1.04
C GLN A 59 4.01 9.76 1.94
N ALA A 60 4.46 9.64 3.19
CA ALA A 60 3.81 8.74 4.16
C ALA A 60 2.36 9.18 4.41
N GLY A 61 2.11 10.46 4.55
CA GLY A 61 0.78 11.00 4.74
C GLY A 61 -0.14 10.73 3.56
N ALA A 62 0.37 10.90 2.34
CA ALA A 62 -0.41 10.63 1.12
C ALA A 62 -0.79 9.16 1.00
N ILE A 63 0.13 8.26 1.34
CA ILE A 63 -0.12 6.82 1.32
C ILE A 63 -1.15 6.46 2.40
N HIS A 64 -1.01 7.01 3.59
CA HIS A 64 -1.95 6.77 4.69
C HIS A 64 -3.37 7.18 4.29
N ALA A 65 -3.52 8.34 3.66
CA ALA A 65 -4.81 8.83 3.18
C ALA A 65 -5.38 7.94 2.08
N LEU A 66 -4.54 7.50 1.15
CA LEU A 66 -4.96 6.62 0.06
C LEU A 66 -5.52 5.29 0.59
N VAL A 67 -4.82 4.68 1.55
CA VAL A 67 -5.27 3.43 2.15
C VAL A 67 -6.56 3.67 2.95
N GLY A 68 -6.67 4.80 3.63
CA GLY A 68 -7.90 5.18 4.33
C GLY A 68 -9.10 5.25 3.39
N GLU A 69 -8.92 5.86 2.21
CA GLU A 69 -9.97 5.90 1.18
C GLU A 69 -10.33 4.50 0.69
N ARG A 70 -9.32 3.67 0.45
CA ARG A 70 -9.52 2.29 0.03
C ARG A 70 -10.38 1.52 1.02
N ILE A 71 -10.10 1.71 2.31
CA ILE A 71 -10.87 1.08 3.39
C ILE A 71 -12.29 1.63 3.43
N ALA A 72 -12.43 2.94 3.34
CA ALA A 72 -13.73 3.59 3.42
C ALA A 72 -14.65 3.20 2.26
N THR A 73 -14.12 3.10 1.06
CA THR A 73 -14.92 2.75 -0.13
C THR A 73 -15.11 1.25 -0.29
N ARG A 74 -14.24 0.45 0.31
CA ARG A 74 -14.25 -1.00 0.23
C ARG A 74 -14.16 -1.52 -1.19
N LYS A 75 -13.47 -0.77 -2.06
CA LYS A 75 -13.28 -1.17 -3.45
C LYS A 75 -11.90 -1.80 -3.63
N PRO A 76 -11.79 -2.83 -4.49
CA PRO A 76 -10.48 -3.42 -4.78
C PRO A 76 -9.52 -2.39 -5.39
N ALA A 77 -8.24 -2.49 -5.02
CA ALA A 77 -7.23 -1.55 -5.49
C ALA A 77 -6.90 -1.71 -6.97
N ALA A 78 -7.10 -2.89 -7.50
CA ALA A 78 -6.60 -3.27 -8.83
C ALA A 78 -7.60 -3.09 -9.97
N TYR A 79 -8.57 -2.24 -9.81
CA TYR A 79 -9.50 -2.06 -10.92
C TYR A 79 -9.55 -0.62 -11.43
#